data_ef99a53b749613e11d75cef6f08becb0
#
_entry.id   ef99a53b749613e11d75cef6f08becb0
#
_cell.length_a   1.000
_cell.length_b   1.000
_cell.length_c   1.000
_cell.angle_alpha   90.00
_cell.angle_beta   90.00
_cell.angle_gamma   90.00
#
_symmetry.space_group_name_H-M   'P 1'
#
loop_
_entity.id
_entity.type
_entity.pdbx_description
1 polymer ?
#
loop_
_entity_poly.entity_id
_entity_poly.type
_entity_poly.pdbx_seq_one_letter_code
_entity_poly.pdbx_strand_id
1 'polypeptide(L)'
;MAEEVEIISAEDVKPGEIAKKMTFGGEEFEVLFAKGNPGKTREELEEIKRKAAESGGASDAEMVATMGYCAPYNPHTYLTELQDVICERDQACTLRDGTVIYADIYRPITTEKIPVICVFAPFGKNPSEGMDSWQLMGVPPKTVSQYAKFEAPDPGYWCRQGYAVANVDPRGVGNSQGDVYLWGSQDAEDGYDFIEWVTAQDWCNGKATMIGNSGVCMAHWRIAATRPPHLACIAAWEGQGDLYRESYFCGGIPNPDYETHIIDALAVNNYIEDTPEMMKKYPLMNSYYKDKIVDWNKIRIPAYVTAGWVHHHLRGAFEGFRRIRSPKKWMRAHRDFEWPDSYKPENLEDVKRFFDRYCKGIHNGWEMTPRVRIDVMDGYEFDYASARPEETFPLKRTEYKKLYLNAADGSASFENPATEAEVVYDPKTETTTFTYQFTEDTEITGFMKLHLNVECRGYDNMDLFPWVIKLDKDGNYVPIRVMGAPYRGAWGFLRCSHRDLDLKYASDFQPVHSHEKEERMQPGEIVPVDVEFYPHSRFWHKGEQLQVVIAGRFIKTEWFHDTDMNHQTDNGDGMHVIHTGGEHDSYLQIPVVPPKYQVGDYVYRG
;
A
#
# COMPACT_ATOMS: atom_id res chain seq x y z
N MET A 1 34.36 5.70 19.50
CA MET A 1 34.53 4.48 20.33
C MET A 1 33.15 3.84 20.26
N ALA A 2 33.06 2.72 19.55
CA ALA A 2 31.83 1.94 19.52
C ALA A 2 31.64 1.34 20.91
N GLU A 3 30.51 1.64 21.56
CA GLU A 3 30.10 0.92 22.77
C GLU A 3 29.83 -0.53 22.39
N GLU A 4 30.48 -1.46 23.10
CA GLU A 4 30.22 -2.88 22.99
C GLU A 4 28.76 -3.12 23.44
N VAL A 5 27.93 -3.54 22.50
CA VAL A 5 26.58 -4.01 22.80
C VAL A 5 26.70 -5.39 23.45
N GLU A 6 26.30 -5.49 24.70
CA GLU A 6 26.22 -6.76 25.42
C GLU A 6 25.23 -7.67 24.70
N ILE A 7 25.70 -8.81 24.19
CA ILE A 7 24.86 -9.80 23.49
C ILE A 7 24.09 -10.58 24.54
N ILE A 8 22.82 -10.21 24.74
CA ILE A 8 21.87 -10.97 25.56
C ILE A 8 21.41 -12.20 24.75
N SER A 9 21.35 -13.36 25.38
CA SER A 9 20.93 -14.59 24.70
C SER A 9 19.44 -14.53 24.30
N ALA A 10 19.11 -15.08 23.14
CA ALA A 10 17.80 -14.98 22.48
C ALA A 10 16.62 -15.59 23.25
N GLU A 11 16.88 -16.32 24.33
CA GLU A 11 15.83 -17.07 25.08
C GLU A 11 15.11 -16.22 26.13
N ASP A 12 15.60 -15.01 26.45
CA ASP A 12 15.10 -14.21 27.58
C ASP A 12 14.47 -12.86 27.22
N VAL A 13 14.33 -12.51 25.93
CA VAL A 13 13.83 -11.18 25.51
C VAL A 13 12.33 -11.21 25.22
N LYS A 14 11.55 -10.50 26.04
CA LYS A 14 10.13 -10.27 25.77
C LYS A 14 9.92 -9.15 24.73
N PRO A 15 8.76 -9.09 24.05
CA PRO A 15 8.43 -7.98 23.16
C PRO A 15 8.66 -6.62 23.87
N GLY A 16 9.33 -5.68 23.19
CA GLY A 16 9.61 -4.34 23.72
C GLY A 16 10.70 -4.21 24.79
N GLU A 17 11.46 -5.27 25.10
CA GLU A 17 12.51 -5.23 26.16
C GLU A 17 13.80 -4.52 25.74
N ILE A 18 14.04 -4.32 24.44
CA ILE A 18 15.22 -3.59 23.97
C ILE A 18 14.77 -2.22 23.48
N ALA A 19 15.30 -1.19 24.10
CA ALA A 19 15.03 0.19 23.73
C ALA A 19 16.32 0.85 23.23
N LYS A 20 16.25 1.52 22.08
CA LYS A 20 17.33 2.32 21.53
C LYS A 20 16.92 3.78 21.44
N LYS A 21 17.82 4.67 21.81
CA LYS A 21 17.62 6.10 21.61
C LYS A 21 17.91 6.47 20.17
N MET A 22 16.90 7.00 19.48
CA MET A 22 16.99 7.48 18.11
C MET A 22 16.46 8.91 18.02
N THR A 23 17.02 9.70 17.11
CA THR A 23 16.63 11.11 16.96
C THR A 23 15.92 11.32 15.63
N PHE A 24 14.71 11.88 15.69
CA PHE A 24 13.90 12.21 14.53
C PHE A 24 13.47 13.69 14.59
N GLY A 25 13.72 14.43 13.53
CA GLY A 25 13.38 15.86 13.49
C GLY A 25 14.03 16.71 14.60
N GLY A 26 15.12 16.23 15.19
CA GLY A 26 15.81 16.87 16.33
C GLY A 26 15.27 16.49 17.71
N GLU A 27 14.29 15.61 17.79
CA GLU A 27 13.72 15.08 19.03
C GLU A 27 14.20 13.64 19.30
N GLU A 28 14.58 13.31 20.54
CA GLU A 28 15.00 11.98 20.94
C GLU A 28 13.80 11.11 21.30
N PHE A 29 13.75 9.91 20.72
CA PHE A 29 12.73 8.89 21.00
C PHE A 29 13.39 7.62 21.50
N GLU A 30 12.71 6.95 22.40
CA GLU A 30 13.06 5.59 22.81
C GLU A 30 12.29 4.62 21.90
N VAL A 31 12.99 4.06 20.91
CA VAL A 31 12.44 3.10 19.95
C VAL A 31 12.59 1.69 20.48
N LEU A 32 11.49 0.97 20.52
CA LEU A 32 11.40 -0.39 21.04
C LEU A 32 11.70 -1.40 19.93
N PHE A 33 12.39 -2.47 20.29
CA PHE A 33 12.75 -3.56 19.39
C PHE A 33 12.35 -4.90 19.99
N ALA A 34 11.93 -5.81 19.12
CA ALA A 34 11.71 -7.22 19.43
C ALA A 34 12.78 -8.09 18.75
N LYS A 35 12.92 -9.32 19.20
CA LYS A 35 13.74 -10.30 18.48
C LYS A 35 13.10 -10.64 17.16
N GLY A 36 13.86 -10.54 16.08
CA GLY A 36 13.40 -10.85 14.74
C GLY A 36 13.18 -12.35 14.52
N ASN A 37 12.37 -12.66 13.53
CA ASN A 37 12.21 -14.02 13.02
C ASN A 37 13.33 -14.30 12.00
N PRO A 38 14.24 -15.27 12.23
CA PRO A 38 15.39 -15.50 11.34
C PRO A 38 15.00 -16.10 9.96
N GLY A 39 13.72 -16.23 9.68
CA GLY A 39 13.19 -16.91 8.51
C GLY A 39 13.05 -18.42 8.76
N LYS A 40 12.49 -19.11 7.78
CA LYS A 40 12.26 -20.55 7.86
C LYS A 40 13.35 -21.32 7.17
N THR A 41 13.72 -22.46 7.74
CA THR A 41 14.58 -23.43 7.07
C THR A 41 13.80 -24.13 5.95
N ARG A 42 14.53 -24.79 5.05
CA ARG A 42 13.90 -25.55 3.97
C ARG A 42 12.99 -26.65 4.52
N GLU A 43 13.41 -27.34 5.58
CA GLU A 43 12.66 -28.40 6.24
C GLU A 43 11.36 -27.87 6.85
N GLU A 44 11.40 -26.70 7.50
CA GLU A 44 10.20 -26.03 8.03
C GLU A 44 9.23 -25.62 6.94
N LEU A 45 9.72 -25.10 5.80
CA LEU A 45 8.88 -24.74 4.65
C LEU A 45 8.18 -25.97 4.04
N GLU A 46 8.89 -27.09 3.89
CA GLU A 46 8.30 -28.34 3.39
C GLU A 46 7.23 -28.89 4.34
N GLU A 47 7.45 -28.76 5.66
CA GLU A 47 6.45 -29.16 6.66
C GLU A 47 5.21 -28.26 6.62
N ILE A 48 5.38 -26.94 6.45
CA ILE A 48 4.27 -25.98 6.28
C ILE A 48 3.46 -26.35 5.04
N LYS A 49 4.10 -26.56 3.89
CA LYS A 49 3.44 -26.97 2.65
C LYS A 49 2.67 -28.29 2.80
N ARG A 50 3.27 -29.26 3.50
CA ARG A 50 2.60 -30.55 3.76
C ARG A 50 1.32 -30.36 4.60
N LYS A 51 1.39 -29.57 5.67
CA LYS A 51 0.22 -29.27 6.52
C LYS A 51 -0.86 -28.51 5.74
N ALA A 52 -0.47 -27.52 4.94
CA ALA A 52 -1.39 -26.79 4.09
C ALA A 52 -2.12 -27.69 3.10
N ALA A 53 -1.41 -28.64 2.47
CA ALA A 53 -2.02 -29.62 1.57
C ALA A 53 -3.01 -30.56 2.28
N GLU A 54 -2.72 -30.93 3.52
CA GLU A 54 -3.61 -31.80 4.34
C GLU A 54 -4.87 -31.05 4.84
N SER A 55 -4.77 -29.73 5.09
CA SER A 55 -5.89 -28.90 5.56
C SER A 55 -6.78 -28.36 4.44
N GLY A 56 -6.41 -28.59 3.17
CA GLY A 56 -7.18 -28.13 2.01
C GLY A 56 -6.90 -26.69 1.57
N GLY A 57 -5.82 -26.10 2.04
CA GLY A 57 -5.32 -24.78 1.66
C GLY A 57 -4.34 -24.21 2.68
N ALA A 58 -3.45 -23.33 2.26
CA ALA A 58 -2.57 -22.60 3.17
C ALA A 58 -3.36 -21.52 3.91
N SER A 59 -3.15 -21.38 5.21
CA SER A 59 -3.54 -20.17 5.95
C SER A 59 -2.66 -18.99 5.56
N ASP A 60 -3.10 -17.75 5.84
CA ASP A 60 -2.29 -16.55 5.59
C ASP A 60 -0.94 -16.63 6.28
N ALA A 61 -0.89 -17.09 7.53
CA ALA A 61 0.34 -17.30 8.27
C ALA A 61 1.29 -18.30 7.59
N GLU A 62 0.77 -19.37 7.00
CA GLU A 62 1.57 -20.34 6.24
C GLU A 62 2.06 -19.77 4.92
N MET A 63 1.25 -18.98 4.23
CA MET A 63 1.65 -18.26 3.01
C MET A 63 2.77 -17.27 3.32
N VAL A 64 2.61 -16.46 4.35
CA VAL A 64 3.58 -15.47 4.80
C VAL A 64 4.90 -16.13 5.23
N ALA A 65 4.85 -17.26 5.95
CA ALA A 65 6.05 -17.99 6.37
C ALA A 65 6.94 -18.43 5.19
N THR A 66 6.37 -18.58 3.98
CA THR A 66 7.15 -18.92 2.78
C THR A 66 7.91 -17.73 2.17
N MET A 67 7.58 -16.48 2.55
CA MET A 67 8.20 -15.27 2.06
C MET A 67 9.59 -15.03 2.65
N GLY A 68 9.76 -15.40 3.92
CA GLY A 68 10.95 -15.12 4.73
C GLY A 68 12.05 -16.19 4.67
N TYR A 69 12.25 -16.90 3.55
CA TYR A 69 13.31 -17.88 3.42
C TYR A 69 14.70 -17.25 3.33
N CYS A 70 15.61 -17.64 4.22
CA CYS A 70 17.01 -17.26 4.22
C CYS A 70 17.92 -18.46 3.96
N ALA A 71 18.57 -18.50 2.80
CA ALA A 71 19.59 -19.48 2.53
C ALA A 71 20.86 -19.20 3.36
N PRO A 72 21.68 -20.21 3.71
CA PRO A 72 22.97 -20.00 4.33
C PRO A 72 23.87 -19.09 3.49
N TYR A 73 24.76 -18.34 4.16
CA TYR A 73 25.76 -17.50 3.51
C TYR A 73 26.61 -18.29 2.51
N ASN A 74 26.66 -17.82 1.26
CA ASN A 74 27.45 -18.43 0.20
C ASN A 74 27.98 -17.36 -0.78
N PRO A 75 29.22 -16.85 -0.58
CA PRO A 75 29.79 -15.76 -1.37
C PRO A 75 30.36 -16.22 -2.74
N HIS A 76 29.88 -17.31 -3.31
CA HIS A 76 30.38 -17.84 -4.56
C HIS A 76 29.61 -17.35 -5.78
N THR A 77 30.33 -16.97 -6.82
CA THR A 77 29.78 -16.71 -8.16
C THR A 77 29.63 -18.02 -8.92
N TYR A 78 28.49 -18.23 -9.56
CA TYR A 78 28.23 -19.41 -10.37
C TYR A 78 27.31 -19.10 -11.56
N LEU A 79 27.43 -19.93 -12.59
CA LEU A 79 26.45 -19.94 -13.69
C LEU A 79 25.19 -20.65 -13.21
N THR A 80 24.04 -20.04 -13.47
CA THR A 80 22.75 -20.63 -13.16
C THR A 80 22.39 -21.73 -14.14
N GLU A 81 21.37 -22.51 -13.83
CA GLU A 81 20.84 -23.52 -14.75
C GLU A 81 20.33 -22.93 -16.09
N LEU A 82 20.03 -21.63 -16.14
CA LEU A 82 19.68 -20.94 -17.37
C LEU A 82 20.86 -20.76 -18.32
N GLN A 83 22.10 -20.95 -17.86
CA GLN A 83 23.38 -20.86 -18.60
C GLN A 83 23.66 -19.47 -19.22
N ASP A 84 22.69 -18.58 -19.28
CA ASP A 84 22.80 -17.21 -19.81
C ASP A 84 22.80 -16.13 -18.72
N VAL A 85 22.75 -16.52 -17.46
CA VAL A 85 22.74 -15.63 -16.28
C VAL A 85 23.87 -15.99 -15.32
N ILE A 86 24.63 -14.98 -14.90
CA ILE A 86 25.59 -15.07 -13.80
C ILE A 86 24.88 -14.65 -12.53
N CYS A 87 25.00 -15.42 -11.46
CA CYS A 87 24.55 -15.05 -10.13
C CYS A 87 25.76 -14.90 -9.20
N GLU A 88 26.02 -13.67 -8.77
CA GLU A 88 27.04 -13.34 -7.78
C GLU A 88 26.35 -13.24 -6.43
N ARG A 89 26.52 -14.28 -5.60
CA ARG A 89 25.87 -14.38 -4.28
C ARG A 89 26.62 -13.57 -3.22
N ASP A 90 25.86 -13.08 -2.23
CA ASP A 90 26.36 -12.45 -1.01
C ASP A 90 27.43 -11.36 -1.26
N GLN A 91 27.20 -10.49 -2.23
CA GLN A 91 28.09 -9.39 -2.53
C GLN A 91 27.99 -8.33 -1.43
N ALA A 92 29.10 -8.07 -0.73
CA ALA A 92 29.15 -7.18 0.42
C ALA A 92 29.20 -5.71 -0.02
N CYS A 93 28.31 -4.91 0.51
CA CYS A 93 28.32 -3.44 0.41
C CYS A 93 28.52 -2.85 1.81
N THR A 94 29.60 -2.10 2.01
CA THR A 94 29.83 -1.36 3.26
C THR A 94 29.15 0.00 3.17
N LEU A 95 28.21 0.25 4.06
CA LEU A 95 27.48 1.50 4.17
C LEU A 95 28.34 2.60 4.84
N ARG A 96 27.88 3.86 4.78
CA ARG A 96 28.59 5.03 5.32
C ARG A 96 28.93 4.95 6.80
N ASP A 97 28.15 4.23 7.59
CA ASP A 97 28.34 4.01 9.03
C ASP A 97 29.20 2.78 9.36
N GLY A 98 29.66 2.06 8.34
CA GLY A 98 30.47 0.85 8.47
C GLY A 98 29.68 -0.45 8.53
N THR A 99 28.36 -0.40 8.58
CA THR A 99 27.49 -1.60 8.52
C THR A 99 27.65 -2.28 7.15
N VAL A 100 27.69 -3.60 7.13
CA VAL A 100 27.79 -4.39 5.90
C VAL A 100 26.45 -5.01 5.59
N ILE A 101 25.92 -4.70 4.40
CA ILE A 101 24.74 -5.36 3.82
C ILE A 101 25.13 -6.22 2.63
N TYR A 102 24.31 -7.18 2.29
CA TYR A 102 24.60 -8.16 1.25
C TYR A 102 23.54 -8.15 0.15
N ALA A 103 23.98 -8.40 -1.08
CA ALA A 103 23.10 -8.53 -2.23
C ALA A 103 23.46 -9.76 -3.08
N ASP A 104 22.45 -10.36 -3.70
CA ASP A 104 22.62 -11.29 -4.79
C ASP A 104 22.45 -10.55 -6.11
N ILE A 105 23.46 -10.56 -6.96
CA ILE A 105 23.48 -9.84 -8.22
C ILE A 105 23.36 -10.83 -9.36
N TYR A 106 22.23 -10.75 -10.07
CA TYR A 106 21.97 -11.51 -11.29
C TYR A 106 22.25 -10.62 -12.50
N ARG A 107 23.03 -11.12 -13.46
CA ARG A 107 23.36 -10.36 -14.67
C ARG A 107 23.54 -11.27 -15.88
N PRO A 108 23.25 -10.78 -17.11
CA PRO A 108 23.54 -11.54 -18.31
C PRO A 108 25.04 -11.71 -18.53
N ILE A 109 25.41 -12.76 -19.25
CA ILE A 109 26.78 -12.94 -19.74
C ILE A 109 27.02 -11.98 -20.92
N THR A 110 27.64 -10.85 -20.64
CA THR A 110 27.92 -9.82 -21.65
C THR A 110 29.17 -9.04 -21.27
N THR A 111 29.83 -8.45 -22.27
CA THR A 111 30.93 -7.50 -22.12
C THR A 111 30.46 -6.05 -22.13
N GLU A 112 29.20 -5.82 -22.47
CA GLU A 112 28.60 -4.49 -22.46
C GLU A 112 28.26 -4.05 -21.02
N LYS A 113 28.37 -2.76 -20.74
CA LYS A 113 27.89 -2.18 -19.49
C LYS A 113 26.38 -2.03 -19.53
N ILE A 114 25.71 -2.53 -18.52
CA ILE A 114 24.24 -2.62 -18.44
C ILE A 114 23.71 -1.86 -17.22
N PRO A 115 22.45 -1.40 -17.25
CA PRO A 115 21.79 -0.82 -16.06
C PRO A 115 21.41 -1.92 -15.05
N VAL A 116 21.22 -1.50 -13.80
CA VAL A 116 20.82 -2.39 -12.71
C VAL A 116 19.45 -2.02 -12.14
N ILE A 117 18.64 -3.04 -11.86
CA ILE A 117 17.40 -2.93 -11.10
C ILE A 117 17.72 -3.32 -9.64
N CYS A 118 17.56 -2.38 -8.72
CA CYS A 118 17.84 -2.58 -7.30
C CYS A 118 16.54 -2.88 -6.55
N VAL A 119 16.57 -3.88 -5.67
CA VAL A 119 15.41 -4.36 -4.92
C VAL A 119 15.78 -4.44 -3.44
N PHE A 120 15.16 -3.59 -2.64
CA PHE A 120 15.28 -3.61 -1.19
C PHE A 120 14.09 -4.37 -0.62
N ALA A 121 14.23 -5.69 -0.46
CA ALA A 121 13.16 -6.56 -0.02
C ALA A 121 13.29 -6.87 1.47
N PRO A 122 12.35 -6.42 2.31
CA PRO A 122 12.36 -6.73 3.74
C PRO A 122 12.19 -8.24 4.01
N PHE A 123 11.83 -8.99 2.98
CA PHE A 123 11.69 -10.46 2.99
C PHE A 123 13.01 -11.20 2.66
N GLY A 124 14.12 -10.48 2.56
CA GLY A 124 15.43 -11.03 2.20
C GLY A 124 15.66 -11.18 0.69
N LYS A 125 16.92 -11.47 0.30
CA LYS A 125 17.36 -11.51 -1.11
C LYS A 125 17.19 -12.86 -1.81
N ASN A 126 16.98 -13.95 -1.04
CA ASN A 126 16.89 -15.28 -1.61
C ASN A 126 15.61 -15.47 -2.42
N PRO A 127 15.65 -16.27 -3.50
CA PRO A 127 14.45 -16.62 -4.24
C PRO A 127 13.37 -17.19 -3.32
N SER A 128 12.11 -16.83 -3.55
CA SER A 128 10.98 -17.43 -2.86
C SER A 128 10.79 -18.85 -3.37
N GLU A 129 10.99 -19.85 -2.51
CA GLU A 129 10.85 -21.25 -2.91
C GLU A 129 9.38 -21.64 -3.09
N GLY A 130 9.14 -22.34 -4.17
CA GLY A 130 7.88 -23.00 -4.47
C GLY A 130 6.97 -22.18 -5.37
N MET A 131 6.80 -22.68 -6.60
CA MET A 131 5.83 -22.11 -7.56
C MET A 131 4.39 -22.17 -7.04
N ASP A 132 4.12 -23.02 -6.05
CA ASP A 132 2.78 -23.19 -5.47
C ASP A 132 2.35 -21.94 -4.68
N SER A 133 3.25 -21.28 -3.96
CA SER A 133 2.95 -20.02 -3.26
C SER A 133 2.57 -18.88 -4.24
N TRP A 134 3.23 -18.81 -5.42
CA TRP A 134 2.88 -17.84 -6.45
C TRP A 134 1.47 -18.06 -7.01
N GLN A 135 1.02 -19.31 -7.13
CA GLN A 135 -0.34 -19.63 -7.57
C GLN A 135 -1.39 -19.20 -6.55
N LEU A 136 -1.11 -19.36 -5.25
CA LEU A 136 -1.97 -18.84 -4.17
C LEU A 136 -2.11 -17.32 -4.24
N MET A 137 -1.06 -16.63 -4.69
CA MET A 137 -1.04 -15.18 -4.94
C MET A 137 -1.68 -14.77 -6.29
N GLY A 138 -2.31 -15.69 -7.00
CA GLY A 138 -2.94 -15.41 -8.29
C GLY A 138 -1.95 -15.27 -9.46
N VAL A 139 -0.66 -15.53 -9.28
CA VAL A 139 0.34 -15.52 -10.35
C VAL A 139 0.28 -16.84 -11.12
N PRO A 140 0.05 -16.82 -12.46
CA PRO A 140 -0.11 -18.07 -13.21
C PRO A 140 1.15 -18.95 -13.18
N PRO A 141 1.01 -20.28 -13.24
CA PRO A 141 2.15 -21.20 -13.28
C PRO A 141 3.12 -20.85 -14.39
N LYS A 142 4.42 -20.97 -14.13
CA LYS A 142 5.51 -20.71 -15.09
C LYS A 142 5.65 -19.27 -15.59
N THR A 143 4.96 -18.31 -14.95
CA THR A 143 5.10 -16.88 -15.26
C THR A 143 6.45 -16.35 -14.77
N VAL A 144 6.92 -16.87 -13.64
CA VAL A 144 8.19 -16.48 -13.01
C VAL A 144 9.21 -17.60 -13.03
N SER A 145 10.50 -17.24 -13.00
CA SER A 145 11.61 -18.19 -12.93
C SER A 145 11.85 -18.67 -11.49
N GLN A 146 12.67 -19.71 -11.33
CA GLN A 146 13.12 -20.19 -10.03
C GLN A 146 13.95 -19.17 -9.22
N TYR A 147 14.37 -18.07 -9.83
CA TYR A 147 15.14 -17.01 -9.19
C TYR A 147 14.25 -15.85 -8.72
N ALA A 148 12.96 -15.90 -8.98
CA ALA A 148 12.04 -14.85 -8.59
C ALA A 148 11.95 -14.74 -7.07
N LYS A 149 12.01 -13.51 -6.57
CA LYS A 149 11.77 -13.15 -5.19
C LYS A 149 10.38 -12.53 -5.07
N PHE A 150 9.72 -12.79 -3.95
CA PHE A 150 8.43 -12.20 -3.62
C PHE A 150 8.45 -10.67 -3.78
N GLU A 151 7.44 -10.13 -4.46
CA GLU A 151 7.26 -8.70 -4.78
C GLU A 151 8.39 -8.03 -5.59
N ALA A 152 9.33 -8.82 -6.11
CA ALA A 152 10.51 -8.32 -6.82
C ALA A 152 10.50 -8.68 -8.31
N PRO A 153 11.24 -7.95 -9.16
CA PRO A 153 11.40 -8.28 -10.56
C PRO A 153 12.12 -9.62 -10.73
N ASP A 154 11.61 -10.46 -11.62
CA ASP A 154 12.20 -11.77 -11.90
C ASP A 154 13.55 -11.66 -12.63
N PRO A 155 14.68 -12.09 -12.04
CA PRO A 155 15.97 -12.07 -12.71
C PRO A 155 16.00 -12.86 -14.03
N GLY A 156 15.24 -13.95 -14.12
CA GLY A 156 15.13 -14.77 -15.33
C GLY A 156 14.56 -13.99 -16.53
N TYR A 157 13.62 -13.09 -16.29
CA TYR A 157 13.11 -12.18 -17.31
C TYR A 157 14.06 -11.02 -17.59
N TRP A 158 14.44 -10.25 -16.54
CA TRP A 158 15.14 -8.98 -16.72
C TRP A 158 16.57 -9.10 -17.24
N CYS A 159 17.29 -10.16 -16.86
CA CYS A 159 18.62 -10.42 -17.44
C CYS A 159 18.57 -10.60 -18.94
N ARG A 160 17.56 -11.31 -19.46
CA ARG A 160 17.36 -11.47 -20.92
C ARG A 160 16.99 -10.16 -21.61
N GLN A 161 16.48 -9.20 -20.88
CA GLN A 161 16.21 -7.84 -21.39
C GLN A 161 17.43 -6.91 -21.28
N GLY A 162 18.60 -7.40 -20.86
CA GLY A 162 19.85 -6.63 -20.73
C GLY A 162 19.87 -5.71 -19.52
N TYR A 163 19.34 -6.18 -18.39
CA TYR A 163 19.43 -5.56 -17.09
C TYR A 163 20.12 -6.50 -16.11
N ALA A 164 20.90 -5.97 -15.19
CA ALA A 164 21.20 -6.69 -13.97
C ALA A 164 20.05 -6.53 -12.96
N VAL A 165 19.87 -7.50 -12.07
CA VAL A 165 18.95 -7.43 -10.93
C VAL A 165 19.75 -7.66 -9.67
N ALA A 166 19.71 -6.71 -8.74
CA ALA A 166 20.37 -6.79 -7.44
C ALA A 166 19.30 -6.91 -6.34
N ASN A 167 19.09 -8.12 -5.85
CA ASN A 167 18.24 -8.40 -4.70
C ASN A 167 19.08 -8.16 -3.43
N VAL A 168 18.64 -7.24 -2.58
CA VAL A 168 19.35 -6.78 -1.39
C VAL A 168 18.70 -7.34 -0.15
N ASP A 169 19.50 -7.86 0.78
CA ASP A 169 19.14 -7.97 2.19
C ASP A 169 19.36 -6.58 2.82
N PRO A 170 18.31 -5.79 3.12
CA PRO A 170 18.46 -4.55 3.86
C PRO A 170 19.12 -4.78 5.24
N ARG A 171 19.49 -3.72 5.91
CA ARG A 171 20.04 -3.74 7.27
C ARG A 171 19.22 -4.65 8.19
N GLY A 172 19.88 -5.60 8.87
CA GLY A 172 19.25 -6.54 9.80
C GLY A 172 18.47 -7.69 9.17
N VAL A 173 18.25 -7.66 7.85
CA VAL A 173 17.54 -8.71 7.12
C VAL A 173 18.52 -9.76 6.59
N GLY A 174 18.15 -11.02 6.63
CA GLY A 174 18.93 -12.12 6.07
C GLY A 174 20.33 -12.19 6.63
N ASN A 175 21.33 -12.07 5.77
CA ASN A 175 22.76 -12.10 6.15
C ASN A 175 23.33 -10.72 6.49
N SER A 176 22.56 -9.65 6.36
CA SER A 176 23.02 -8.28 6.58
C SER A 176 23.14 -7.95 8.07
N GLN A 177 24.13 -7.11 8.39
CA GLN A 177 24.41 -6.65 9.76
C GLN A 177 23.38 -5.60 10.21
N GLY A 178 23.34 -5.36 11.52
CA GLY A 178 22.51 -4.33 12.15
C GLY A 178 21.13 -4.84 12.52
N ASP A 179 20.22 -3.91 12.84
CA ASP A 179 18.85 -4.17 13.23
C ASP A 179 17.90 -3.45 12.29
N VAL A 180 16.70 -4.00 12.13
CA VAL A 180 15.70 -3.46 11.22
C VAL A 180 14.95 -2.31 11.87
N TYR A 181 15.03 -1.13 11.27
CA TYR A 181 14.15 0.00 11.50
C TYR A 181 13.27 0.19 10.26
N LEU A 182 11.98 -0.13 10.40
CA LEU A 182 11.08 -0.33 9.26
C LEU A 182 10.75 0.98 8.53
N TRP A 183 11.06 1.02 7.25
CA TRP A 183 10.64 2.03 6.27
C TRP A 183 10.79 3.49 6.75
N GLY A 184 11.94 3.83 7.29
CA GLY A 184 12.27 5.18 7.72
C GLY A 184 13.51 5.74 7.03
N SER A 185 14.08 6.79 7.64
CA SER A 185 15.27 7.47 7.11
C SER A 185 16.50 6.56 7.03
N GLN A 186 16.63 5.59 7.93
CA GLN A 186 17.76 4.64 7.92
C GLN A 186 17.74 3.78 6.66
N ASP A 187 16.61 3.15 6.32
CA ASP A 187 16.47 2.37 5.09
C ASP A 187 16.74 3.21 3.84
N ALA A 188 16.28 4.47 3.88
CA ALA A 188 16.46 5.39 2.77
C ALA A 188 17.94 5.73 2.54
N GLU A 189 18.71 5.95 3.60
CA GLU A 189 20.15 6.22 3.52
C GLU A 189 20.96 4.98 3.11
N ASP A 190 20.61 3.81 3.63
CA ASP A 190 21.22 2.54 3.26
C ASP A 190 21.01 2.24 1.78
N GLY A 191 19.79 2.49 1.28
CA GLY A 191 19.48 2.35 -0.13
C GLY A 191 20.20 3.34 -1.03
N TYR A 192 20.42 4.59 -0.58
CA TYR A 192 21.27 5.54 -1.29
C TYR A 192 22.69 5.00 -1.45
N ASP A 193 23.31 4.55 -0.35
CA ASP A 193 24.68 4.04 -0.36
C ASP A 193 24.83 2.81 -1.27
N PHE A 194 23.86 1.90 -1.21
CA PHE A 194 23.87 0.72 -2.08
C PHE A 194 23.76 1.09 -3.57
N ILE A 195 22.88 2.02 -3.94
CA ILE A 195 22.74 2.46 -5.34
C ILE A 195 24.05 3.03 -5.86
N GLU A 196 24.72 3.87 -5.08
CA GLU A 196 26.01 4.45 -5.49
C GLU A 196 27.10 3.37 -5.57
N TRP A 197 27.13 2.39 -4.64
CA TRP A 197 28.05 1.29 -4.66
C TRP A 197 27.85 0.36 -5.88
N VAL A 198 26.60 -0.05 -6.18
CA VAL A 198 26.33 -1.00 -7.26
C VAL A 198 26.49 -0.37 -8.63
N THR A 199 26.20 0.91 -8.79
CA THR A 199 26.40 1.63 -10.06
C THR A 199 27.86 1.92 -10.38
N ALA A 200 28.74 1.88 -9.39
CA ALA A 200 30.19 1.99 -9.56
C ALA A 200 30.86 0.68 -10.01
N GLN A 201 30.14 -0.44 -10.06
CA GLN A 201 30.71 -1.72 -10.51
C GLN A 201 31.09 -1.68 -12.00
N ASP A 202 32.16 -2.38 -12.36
CA ASP A 202 32.73 -2.33 -13.71
C ASP A 202 31.76 -2.74 -14.84
N TRP A 203 30.83 -3.62 -14.53
CA TRP A 203 29.79 -4.09 -15.46
C TRP A 203 28.60 -3.13 -15.58
N CYS A 204 28.46 -2.18 -14.67
CA CYS A 204 27.31 -1.25 -14.66
C CYS A 204 27.55 -0.05 -15.60
N ASN A 205 26.49 0.39 -16.28
CA ASN A 205 26.52 1.58 -17.13
C ASN A 205 26.36 2.90 -16.34
N GLY A 206 26.39 2.83 -14.99
CA GLY A 206 26.21 3.98 -14.11
C GLY A 206 24.73 4.40 -13.91
N LYS A 207 23.78 3.52 -14.22
CA LYS A 207 22.34 3.80 -14.01
C LYS A 207 21.65 2.68 -13.26
N ALA A 208 20.96 3.07 -12.20
CA ALA A 208 20.07 2.21 -11.44
C ALA A 208 18.60 2.59 -11.67
N THR A 209 17.73 1.64 -11.48
CA THR A 209 16.27 1.82 -11.34
C THR A 209 15.75 0.90 -10.25
N MET A 210 14.50 1.11 -9.85
CA MET A 210 13.82 0.28 -8.84
C MET A 210 12.42 -0.07 -9.32
N ILE A 211 11.98 -1.30 -9.03
CA ILE A 211 10.61 -1.78 -9.20
C ILE A 211 10.32 -2.81 -8.12
N GLY A 212 9.10 -2.86 -7.66
CA GLY A 212 8.56 -3.81 -6.70
C GLY A 212 7.25 -3.33 -6.13
N ASN A 213 6.53 -4.23 -5.49
CA ASN A 213 5.24 -4.00 -4.86
C ASN A 213 5.37 -3.83 -3.35
N SER A 214 4.32 -3.35 -2.70
CA SER A 214 4.12 -3.42 -1.25
C SER A 214 5.33 -2.94 -0.43
N GLY A 215 5.85 -3.75 0.47
CA GLY A 215 7.03 -3.44 1.30
C GLY A 215 8.27 -3.06 0.52
N VAL A 216 8.48 -3.66 -0.65
CA VAL A 216 9.57 -3.30 -1.56
C VAL A 216 9.37 -1.89 -2.13
N CYS A 217 8.16 -1.57 -2.58
CA CYS A 217 7.83 -0.22 -3.07
C CYS A 217 7.94 0.83 -1.96
N MET A 218 7.55 0.50 -0.73
CA MET A 218 7.65 1.40 0.43
C MET A 218 9.10 1.85 0.67
N ALA A 219 10.06 0.93 0.57
CA ALA A 219 11.49 1.26 0.63
C ALA A 219 11.91 2.14 -0.56
N HIS A 220 11.48 1.79 -1.78
CA HIS A 220 11.84 2.52 -3.00
C HIS A 220 11.41 3.99 -2.99
N TRP A 221 10.22 4.31 -2.48
CA TRP A 221 9.75 5.68 -2.32
C TRP A 221 10.71 6.51 -1.44
N ARG A 222 11.13 5.95 -0.31
CA ARG A 222 12.00 6.61 0.67
C ARG A 222 13.41 6.79 0.12
N ILE A 223 13.95 5.76 -0.53
CA ILE A 223 15.25 5.81 -1.21
C ILE A 223 15.24 6.88 -2.31
N ALA A 224 14.20 6.93 -3.15
CA ALA A 224 14.09 7.95 -4.19
C ALA A 224 14.04 9.39 -3.64
N ALA A 225 13.47 9.58 -2.44
CA ALA A 225 13.43 10.87 -1.76
C ALA A 225 14.82 11.33 -1.26
N THR A 226 15.79 10.44 -1.05
CA THR A 226 17.19 10.81 -0.74
C THR A 226 17.96 11.31 -1.97
N ARG A 227 17.44 11.05 -3.19
CA ARG A 227 17.96 11.52 -4.48
C ARG A 227 19.35 10.98 -4.84
N PRO A 228 19.56 9.66 -4.89
CA PRO A 228 20.83 9.11 -5.34
C PRO A 228 21.13 9.60 -6.78
N PRO A 229 22.34 10.12 -7.07
CA PRO A 229 22.68 10.67 -8.38
C PRO A 229 22.53 9.69 -9.54
N HIS A 230 22.76 8.40 -9.29
CA HIS A 230 22.72 7.36 -10.31
C HIS A 230 21.35 6.64 -10.41
N LEU A 231 20.34 7.04 -9.60
CA LEU A 231 18.97 6.54 -9.74
C LEU A 231 18.27 7.26 -10.91
N ALA A 232 18.15 6.57 -12.04
CA ALA A 232 17.67 7.15 -13.29
C ALA A 232 16.14 7.32 -13.34
N CYS A 233 15.39 6.39 -12.77
CA CYS A 233 13.92 6.38 -12.70
C CYS A 233 13.44 5.35 -11.67
N ILE A 234 12.14 5.37 -11.36
CA ILE A 234 11.48 4.35 -10.52
C ILE A 234 10.16 3.89 -11.14
N ALA A 235 9.85 2.60 -10.99
CA ALA A 235 8.52 2.04 -11.18
C ALA A 235 7.96 1.68 -9.79
N ALA A 236 7.24 2.60 -9.20
CA ALA A 236 6.70 2.44 -7.86
C ALA A 236 5.32 1.81 -7.93
N TRP A 237 5.26 0.52 -7.67
CA TRP A 237 4.08 -0.31 -7.84
C TRP A 237 3.48 -0.65 -6.48
N GLU A 238 2.40 0.06 -6.15
CA GLU A 238 1.55 -0.19 -4.97
C GLU A 238 2.28 -0.23 -3.63
N GLY A 239 2.66 0.92 -3.10
CA GLY A 239 3.31 1.03 -1.81
C GLY A 239 2.83 2.22 -1.00
N GLN A 240 2.75 2.03 0.30
CA GLN A 240 2.39 3.05 1.27
C GLN A 240 3.48 4.13 1.38
N GLY A 241 3.03 5.35 1.59
CA GLY A 241 3.91 6.49 1.77
C GLY A 241 3.80 7.18 3.12
N ASP A 242 2.77 6.89 3.89
CA ASP A 242 2.48 7.42 5.22
C ASP A 242 2.01 6.28 6.10
N LEU A 243 2.96 5.64 6.80
CA LEU A 243 2.65 4.43 7.56
C LEU A 243 1.71 4.70 8.74
N TYR A 244 1.74 5.91 9.31
CA TYR A 244 0.82 6.24 10.38
C TYR A 244 -0.64 6.16 9.91
N ARG A 245 -0.96 6.85 8.78
CA ARG A 245 -2.34 6.95 8.28
C ARG A 245 -2.78 5.76 7.45
N GLU A 246 -1.83 4.99 6.90
CA GLU A 246 -2.12 3.93 5.93
C GLU A 246 -2.00 2.52 6.52
N SER A 247 -1.36 2.35 7.68
CA SER A 247 -1.13 1.06 8.32
C SER A 247 -1.41 1.09 9.82
N TYR A 248 -0.62 1.87 10.59
CA TYR A 248 -0.64 1.82 12.05
C TYR A 248 -1.95 2.30 12.67
N PHE A 249 -2.45 3.47 12.21
CA PHE A 249 -3.61 4.17 12.78
C PHE A 249 -4.54 4.66 11.67
N CYS A 250 -5.19 3.75 10.97
CA CYS A 250 -6.15 4.13 9.93
C CYS A 250 -7.26 5.02 10.52
N GLY A 251 -7.31 6.29 10.09
CA GLY A 251 -8.23 7.26 10.68
C GLY A 251 -8.04 7.52 12.19
N GLY A 252 -6.85 7.23 12.75
CA GLY A 252 -6.57 7.32 14.18
C GLY A 252 -6.93 6.05 14.98
N ILE A 253 -7.41 5.00 14.33
CA ILE A 253 -7.80 3.73 14.95
C ILE A 253 -6.63 2.74 14.85
N PRO A 254 -6.06 2.25 15.98
CA PRO A 254 -4.91 1.37 15.95
C PRO A 254 -5.21 -0.01 15.33
N ASN A 255 -4.24 -0.55 14.58
CA ASN A 255 -4.31 -1.89 13.99
C ASN A 255 -3.05 -2.71 14.32
N PRO A 256 -2.76 -3.03 15.60
CA PRO A 256 -1.52 -3.66 16.02
C PRO A 256 -1.36 -5.10 15.54
N ASP A 257 -2.46 -5.84 15.34
CA ASP A 257 -2.39 -7.24 14.91
C ASP A 257 -1.86 -7.36 13.49
N TYR A 258 -2.24 -6.44 12.61
CA TYR A 258 -1.68 -6.36 11.26
C TYR A 258 -0.16 -6.07 11.29
N GLU A 259 0.29 -5.17 12.16
CA GLU A 259 1.72 -4.86 12.31
C GLU A 259 2.50 -6.05 12.88
N THR A 260 1.93 -6.81 13.80
CA THR A 260 2.51 -8.07 14.30
C THR A 260 2.69 -9.07 13.16
N HIS A 261 1.65 -9.24 12.32
CA HIS A 261 1.72 -10.09 11.14
C HIS A 261 2.83 -9.68 10.17
N ILE A 262 3.00 -8.38 9.91
CA ILE A 262 4.08 -7.87 9.07
C ILE A 262 5.46 -8.19 9.67
N ILE A 263 5.67 -7.96 10.95
CA ILE A 263 6.94 -8.28 11.64
C ILE A 263 7.25 -9.77 11.52
N ASP A 264 6.28 -10.62 11.73
CA ASP A 264 6.43 -12.08 11.68
C ASP A 264 6.74 -12.59 10.27
N ALA A 265 6.35 -11.83 9.23
CA ALA A 265 6.63 -12.15 7.83
C ALA A 265 8.08 -11.88 7.41
N LEU A 266 8.81 -11.06 8.15
CA LEU A 266 10.13 -10.62 7.74
C LEU A 266 11.23 -11.58 8.21
N ALA A 267 12.26 -11.75 7.36
CA ALA A 267 13.40 -12.62 7.63
C ALA A 267 14.51 -11.84 8.36
N VAL A 268 14.36 -11.65 9.66
CA VAL A 268 15.25 -10.82 10.48
C VAL A 268 16.07 -11.67 11.47
N ASN A 269 17.40 -11.64 11.32
CA ASN A 269 18.30 -12.44 12.18
C ASN A 269 18.59 -11.79 13.54
N ASN A 270 18.50 -10.45 13.62
CA ASN A 270 18.78 -9.69 14.83
C ASN A 270 17.50 -9.16 15.47
N TYR A 271 17.44 -7.86 15.67
CA TYR A 271 16.29 -7.19 16.24
C TYR A 271 15.54 -6.40 15.16
N ILE A 272 14.24 -6.34 15.34
CA ILE A 272 13.33 -5.56 14.51
C ILE A 272 12.56 -4.58 15.38
N GLU A 273 12.31 -3.40 14.86
CA GLU A 273 11.44 -2.42 15.48
C GLU A 273 10.08 -3.05 15.83
N ASP A 274 9.68 -2.93 17.08
CA ASP A 274 8.41 -3.43 17.60
C ASP A 274 7.32 -2.39 17.38
N THR A 275 6.80 -2.34 16.16
CA THR A 275 5.78 -1.35 15.77
C THR A 275 4.51 -1.45 16.59
N PRO A 276 3.98 -2.62 17.00
CA PRO A 276 2.85 -2.72 17.92
C PRO A 276 3.11 -2.06 19.28
N GLU A 277 4.29 -2.27 19.87
CA GLU A 277 4.62 -1.64 21.14
C GLU A 277 4.91 -0.14 20.99
N MET A 278 5.48 0.28 19.84
CA MET A 278 5.63 1.71 19.53
C MET A 278 4.27 2.41 19.39
N MET A 279 3.27 1.75 18.79
CA MET A 279 1.90 2.27 18.68
C MET A 279 1.26 2.49 20.05
N LYS A 280 1.47 1.57 21.00
CA LYS A 280 0.98 1.73 22.37
C LYS A 280 1.70 2.86 23.10
N LYS A 281 3.02 2.97 22.90
CA LYS A 281 3.85 3.97 23.59
C LYS A 281 3.61 5.39 23.07
N TYR A 282 3.42 5.55 21.76
CA TYR A 282 3.24 6.82 21.08
C TYR A 282 1.99 6.80 20.18
N PRO A 283 0.78 6.95 20.75
CA PRO A 283 -0.44 6.80 19.95
C PRO A 283 -0.72 7.96 19.00
N LEU A 284 -0.08 9.12 19.20
CA LEU A 284 -0.30 10.31 18.38
C LEU A 284 0.84 10.57 17.40
N MET A 285 0.52 11.25 16.29
CA MET A 285 1.48 11.70 15.30
C MET A 285 2.57 12.56 15.95
N ASN A 286 3.81 12.21 15.71
CA ASN A 286 4.99 12.89 16.23
C ASN A 286 6.17 12.75 15.27
N SER A 287 7.38 13.20 15.63
CA SER A 287 8.55 13.19 14.75
C SER A 287 9.03 11.78 14.39
N TYR A 288 8.82 10.78 15.25
CA TYR A 288 9.11 9.38 14.93
C TYR A 288 8.24 8.87 13.75
N TYR A 289 6.92 9.12 13.78
CA TYR A 289 6.05 8.73 12.66
C TYR A 289 6.26 9.60 11.42
N LYS A 290 6.59 10.89 11.59
CA LYS A 290 6.92 11.79 10.47
C LYS A 290 8.15 11.31 9.70
N ASP A 291 9.09 10.61 10.33
CA ASP A 291 10.23 9.94 9.68
C ASP A 291 9.78 8.82 8.73
N LYS A 292 8.64 8.22 9.01
CA LYS A 292 8.03 7.15 8.21
C LYS A 292 7.07 7.67 7.11
N ILE A 293 7.01 8.98 6.90
CA ILE A 293 6.26 9.62 5.82
C ILE A 293 7.22 10.03 4.71
N VAL A 294 6.92 9.63 3.49
CA VAL A 294 7.74 9.97 2.31
C VAL A 294 7.74 11.48 2.05
N ASP A 295 8.92 12.07 1.93
CA ASP A 295 9.05 13.46 1.45
C ASP A 295 8.91 13.51 -0.08
N TRP A 296 7.66 13.47 -0.54
CA TRP A 296 7.30 13.48 -1.96
C TRP A 296 7.92 14.63 -2.76
N ASN A 297 8.16 15.78 -2.12
CA ASN A 297 8.71 16.96 -2.78
C ASN A 297 10.16 16.75 -3.24
N LYS A 298 10.87 15.80 -2.65
CA LYS A 298 12.26 15.49 -3.03
C LYS A 298 12.34 14.61 -4.27
N ILE A 299 11.29 13.85 -4.61
CA ILE A 299 11.30 12.93 -5.76
C ILE A 299 11.10 13.73 -7.05
N ARG A 300 12.12 13.77 -7.92
CA ARG A 300 12.14 14.55 -9.16
C ARG A 300 12.51 13.76 -10.40
N ILE A 301 12.89 12.49 -10.22
CA ILE A 301 13.23 11.57 -11.31
C ILE A 301 11.97 11.08 -12.03
N PRO A 302 12.08 10.56 -13.26
CA PRO A 302 10.97 9.91 -13.93
C PRO A 302 10.37 8.79 -13.08
N ALA A 303 9.03 8.75 -13.00
CA ALA A 303 8.32 7.77 -12.18
C ALA A 303 7.14 7.15 -12.93
N TYR A 304 7.01 5.83 -12.84
CA TYR A 304 5.84 5.08 -13.29
C TYR A 304 5.17 4.41 -12.10
N VAL A 305 3.99 4.90 -11.74
CA VAL A 305 3.24 4.49 -10.53
C VAL A 305 2.11 3.58 -10.94
N THR A 306 1.88 2.50 -10.19
CA THR A 306 0.64 1.71 -10.30
C THR A 306 -0.16 1.74 -9.01
N ALA A 307 -1.47 1.59 -9.12
CA ALA A 307 -2.40 1.51 -8.02
C ALA A 307 -3.51 0.51 -8.33
N GLY A 308 -3.67 -0.50 -7.50
CA GLY A 308 -4.82 -1.40 -7.55
C GLY A 308 -6.02 -0.78 -6.82
N TRP A 309 -7.20 -0.68 -7.49
CA TRP A 309 -8.43 -0.17 -6.87
C TRP A 309 -8.91 -1.00 -5.68
N VAL A 310 -8.39 -2.20 -5.56
CA VAL A 310 -8.84 -3.24 -4.63
C VAL A 310 -7.77 -3.62 -3.61
N HIS A 311 -6.86 -2.69 -3.35
CA HIS A 311 -5.74 -2.92 -2.44
C HIS A 311 -5.60 -1.82 -1.39
N HIS A 312 -5.10 -2.14 -0.20
CA HIS A 312 -4.91 -1.16 0.89
C HIS A 312 -3.75 -0.18 0.63
N HIS A 313 -2.82 -0.48 -0.30
CA HIS A 313 -1.73 0.41 -0.71
C HIS A 313 -2.17 1.56 -1.63
N LEU A 314 -3.41 1.53 -2.08
CA LEU A 314 -3.86 2.48 -3.12
C LEU A 314 -3.73 3.95 -2.69
N ARG A 315 -3.93 4.28 -1.40
CA ARG A 315 -3.79 5.65 -0.92
C ARG A 315 -2.37 6.18 -1.15
N GLY A 316 -1.34 5.42 -0.74
CA GLY A 316 0.07 5.80 -0.93
C GLY A 316 0.46 5.94 -2.39
N ALA A 317 -0.02 5.07 -3.27
CA ALA A 317 0.24 5.17 -4.71
C ALA A 317 -0.36 6.43 -5.32
N PHE A 318 -1.63 6.78 -5.00
CA PHE A 318 -2.26 8.02 -5.48
C PHE A 318 -1.61 9.27 -4.90
N GLU A 319 -1.28 9.29 -3.61
CA GLU A 319 -0.54 10.39 -2.99
C GLU A 319 0.84 10.56 -3.61
N GLY A 320 1.57 9.46 -3.83
CA GLY A 320 2.85 9.47 -4.52
C GLY A 320 2.73 10.11 -5.90
N PHE A 321 1.82 9.62 -6.76
CA PHE A 321 1.60 10.20 -8.08
C PHE A 321 1.25 11.70 -8.03
N ARG A 322 0.38 12.10 -7.11
CA ARG A 322 -0.04 13.51 -6.99
C ARG A 322 1.09 14.42 -6.53
N ARG A 323 1.86 14.00 -5.52
CA ARG A 323 2.76 14.86 -4.75
C ARG A 323 4.19 14.90 -5.24
N ILE A 324 4.70 13.85 -5.93
CA ILE A 324 6.06 13.90 -6.48
C ILE A 324 6.22 15.06 -7.45
N ARG A 325 7.38 15.70 -7.41
CA ARG A 325 7.69 16.90 -8.22
C ARG A 325 8.25 16.59 -9.61
N SER A 326 8.28 15.32 -9.99
CA SER A 326 8.70 14.95 -11.34
C SER A 326 7.68 15.44 -12.38
N PRO A 327 8.12 16.17 -13.44
CA PRO A 327 7.27 16.45 -14.59
C PRO A 327 7.09 15.22 -15.49
N LYS A 328 7.91 14.19 -15.29
CA LYS A 328 7.92 12.93 -16.04
C LYS A 328 7.35 11.82 -15.17
N LYS A 329 6.04 11.87 -14.95
CA LYS A 329 5.34 10.88 -14.16
C LYS A 329 4.15 10.31 -14.92
N TRP A 330 3.94 9.01 -14.76
CA TRP A 330 2.85 8.24 -15.34
C TRP A 330 2.17 7.41 -14.26
N MET A 331 0.89 7.13 -14.46
CA MET A 331 0.11 6.31 -13.55
C MET A 331 -0.73 5.32 -14.33
N ARG A 332 -0.84 4.11 -13.80
CA ARG A 332 -1.82 3.11 -14.19
C ARG A 332 -2.59 2.68 -12.95
N ALA A 333 -3.90 2.93 -12.93
CA ALA A 333 -4.78 2.45 -11.88
C ALA A 333 -5.62 1.30 -12.44
N HIS A 334 -5.51 0.14 -11.84
CA HIS A 334 -6.03 -1.11 -12.37
C HIS A 334 -6.93 -1.85 -11.39
N ARG A 335 -7.67 -2.82 -11.92
CA ARG A 335 -8.62 -3.63 -11.18
C ARG A 335 -7.97 -4.77 -10.41
N ASP A 336 -6.94 -5.38 -11.00
CA ASP A 336 -6.36 -6.60 -10.47
C ASP A 336 -5.64 -6.35 -9.14
N PHE A 337 -5.40 -7.43 -8.42
CA PHE A 337 -4.52 -7.39 -7.26
C PHE A 337 -3.07 -7.21 -7.70
N GLU A 338 -2.23 -6.62 -6.84
CA GLU A 338 -0.86 -6.21 -7.17
C GLU A 338 0.02 -7.32 -7.72
N TRP A 339 -0.05 -8.52 -7.15
CA TRP A 339 0.84 -9.62 -7.53
C TRP A 339 0.53 -10.18 -8.93
N PRO A 340 -0.69 -10.62 -9.25
CA PRO A 340 -0.98 -11.07 -10.62
C PRO A 340 -0.79 -9.95 -11.65
N ASP A 341 -1.06 -8.70 -11.31
CA ASP A 341 -0.88 -7.56 -12.22
C ASP A 341 0.59 -7.37 -12.61
N SER A 342 1.50 -7.46 -11.63
CA SER A 342 2.93 -7.18 -11.81
C SER A 342 3.62 -8.12 -12.79
N TYR A 343 3.16 -9.36 -12.91
CA TYR A 343 3.79 -10.38 -13.74
C TYR A 343 3.07 -10.62 -15.07
N LYS A 344 2.05 -9.83 -15.42
CA LYS A 344 1.43 -9.90 -16.74
C LYS A 344 2.42 -9.50 -17.84
N PRO A 345 2.53 -10.26 -18.95
CA PRO A 345 3.48 -9.95 -20.03
C PRO A 345 3.34 -8.53 -20.58
N GLU A 346 2.12 -8.03 -20.73
CA GLU A 346 1.84 -6.67 -21.20
C GLU A 346 2.35 -5.59 -20.24
N ASN A 347 2.25 -5.83 -18.92
CA ASN A 347 2.73 -4.91 -17.90
C ASN A 347 4.26 -4.95 -17.78
N LEU A 348 4.86 -6.13 -17.91
CA LEU A 348 6.32 -6.28 -17.99
C LEU A 348 6.90 -5.56 -19.21
N GLU A 349 6.26 -5.67 -20.38
CA GLU A 349 6.71 -4.94 -21.59
C GLU A 349 6.51 -3.43 -21.43
N ASP A 350 5.44 -2.99 -20.80
CA ASP A 350 5.17 -1.57 -20.55
C ASP A 350 6.23 -0.94 -19.62
N VAL A 351 6.56 -1.59 -18.50
CA VAL A 351 7.62 -1.11 -17.62
C VAL A 351 9.01 -1.22 -18.25
N LYS A 352 9.24 -2.27 -19.06
CA LYS A 352 10.49 -2.40 -19.84
C LYS A 352 10.67 -1.21 -20.79
N ARG A 353 9.63 -0.80 -21.52
CA ARG A 353 9.68 0.40 -22.38
C ARG A 353 10.04 1.66 -21.58
N PHE A 354 9.48 1.80 -20.37
CA PHE A 354 9.83 2.91 -19.47
C PHE A 354 11.30 2.84 -19.05
N PHE A 355 11.79 1.70 -18.62
CA PHE A 355 13.19 1.53 -18.21
C PHE A 355 14.16 1.69 -19.37
N ASP A 356 13.88 1.11 -20.53
CA ASP A 356 14.70 1.25 -21.74
C ASP A 356 14.87 2.73 -22.12
N ARG A 357 13.81 3.54 -21.94
CA ARG A 357 13.87 4.98 -22.20
C ARG A 357 14.82 5.71 -21.25
N TYR A 358 14.78 5.44 -19.95
CA TYR A 358 15.52 6.22 -18.94
C TYR A 358 16.85 5.58 -18.53
N CYS A 359 16.97 4.27 -18.53
CA CYS A 359 18.19 3.57 -18.15
C CYS A 359 19.13 3.28 -19.32
N LYS A 360 18.58 3.02 -20.52
CA LYS A 360 19.38 2.75 -21.75
C LYS A 360 19.37 3.92 -22.74
N GLY A 361 18.51 4.92 -22.55
CA GLY A 361 18.41 6.07 -23.46
C GLY A 361 17.72 5.75 -24.79
N ILE A 362 17.00 4.65 -24.90
CA ILE A 362 16.30 4.24 -26.12
C ILE A 362 15.11 5.16 -26.38
N HIS A 363 15.05 5.75 -27.57
CA HIS A 363 13.91 6.58 -28.00
C HIS A 363 12.80 5.68 -28.56
N ASN A 364 11.97 5.15 -27.68
CA ASN A 364 10.91 4.18 -27.97
C ASN A 364 9.48 4.77 -27.92
N GLY A 365 9.37 6.09 -27.85
CA GLY A 365 8.07 6.78 -27.82
C GLY A 365 7.35 6.72 -26.47
N TRP A 366 8.02 6.37 -25.38
CA TRP A 366 7.41 6.32 -24.04
C TRP A 366 6.69 7.61 -23.66
N GLU A 367 7.24 8.77 -23.99
CA GLU A 367 6.66 10.08 -23.67
C GLU A 367 5.28 10.32 -24.31
N MET A 368 4.90 9.52 -25.31
CA MET A 368 3.56 9.53 -25.95
C MET A 368 2.55 8.67 -25.18
N THR A 369 2.99 7.86 -24.22
CA THR A 369 2.10 7.08 -23.37
C THR A 369 1.21 8.04 -22.56
N PRO A 370 -0.11 7.81 -22.48
CA PRO A 370 -1.01 8.63 -21.67
C PRO A 370 -0.51 8.76 -20.23
N ARG A 371 -0.55 9.97 -19.69
CA ARG A 371 -0.04 10.26 -18.34
C ARG A 371 -0.74 9.47 -17.25
N VAL A 372 -2.03 9.24 -17.44
CA VAL A 372 -2.86 8.42 -16.54
C VAL A 372 -3.64 7.44 -17.40
N ARG A 373 -3.69 6.19 -16.97
CA ARG A 373 -4.52 5.12 -17.53
C ARG A 373 -5.30 4.51 -16.38
N ILE A 374 -6.60 4.43 -16.49
CA ILE A 374 -7.46 3.94 -15.41
C ILE A 374 -8.42 2.87 -15.91
N ASP A 375 -8.65 1.87 -15.07
CA ASP A 375 -9.78 0.98 -15.19
C ASP A 375 -10.97 1.57 -14.43
N VAL A 376 -12.15 1.48 -15.02
CA VAL A 376 -13.41 1.82 -14.36
C VAL A 376 -14.19 0.54 -14.18
N MET A 377 -14.28 0.08 -12.94
CA MET A 377 -14.94 -1.18 -12.59
C MET A 377 -16.46 -1.04 -12.72
N ASP A 378 -17.12 -2.11 -13.15
CA ASP A 378 -18.58 -2.17 -13.20
C ASP A 378 -19.12 -3.15 -12.16
N GLY A 379 -19.24 -4.42 -12.51
CA GLY A 379 -19.75 -5.44 -11.61
C GLY A 379 -18.94 -6.72 -11.71
N TYR A 380 -18.82 -7.45 -10.59
CA TYR A 380 -18.07 -8.69 -10.50
C TYR A 380 -16.65 -8.58 -11.11
N GLU A 381 -16.41 -9.27 -12.23
CA GLU A 381 -15.12 -9.31 -12.94
C GLU A 381 -15.09 -8.43 -14.20
N PHE A 382 -16.10 -7.58 -14.39
CA PHE A 382 -16.21 -6.75 -15.58
C PHE A 382 -15.83 -5.30 -15.30
N ASP A 383 -15.18 -4.69 -16.29
CA ASP A 383 -14.88 -3.27 -16.31
C ASP A 383 -15.76 -2.54 -17.33
N TYR A 384 -16.23 -1.36 -16.95
CA TYR A 384 -16.86 -0.43 -17.88
C TYR A 384 -15.84 0.12 -18.89
N ALA A 385 -14.62 0.37 -18.42
CA ALA A 385 -13.52 0.78 -19.26
C ALA A 385 -12.18 0.26 -18.70
N SER A 386 -11.30 -0.22 -19.57
CA SER A 386 -9.95 -0.68 -19.20
C SER A 386 -8.89 0.22 -19.79
N ALA A 387 -7.87 0.54 -19.01
CA ALA A 387 -6.73 1.38 -19.37
C ALA A 387 -7.13 2.70 -20.05
N ARG A 388 -8.27 3.30 -19.67
CA ARG A 388 -8.78 4.53 -20.26
C ARG A 388 -7.78 5.67 -20.11
N PRO A 389 -7.38 6.33 -21.22
CA PRO A 389 -6.38 7.39 -21.17
C PRO A 389 -6.96 8.69 -20.56
N GLU A 390 -6.22 9.24 -19.61
CA GLU A 390 -6.51 10.50 -18.93
C GLU A 390 -5.24 11.36 -18.83
N GLU A 391 -5.39 12.65 -18.51
CA GLU A 391 -4.26 13.58 -18.43
C GLU A 391 -3.67 13.66 -17.02
N THR A 392 -4.51 13.56 -16.00
CA THR A 392 -4.13 13.74 -14.59
C THR A 392 -5.08 12.98 -13.67
N PHE A 393 -4.70 12.86 -12.39
CA PHE A 393 -5.57 12.40 -11.32
C PHE A 393 -5.44 13.35 -10.11
N PRO A 394 -6.54 13.81 -9.47
CA PRO A 394 -7.94 13.64 -9.89
C PRO A 394 -8.19 14.11 -11.32
N LEU A 395 -9.23 13.57 -11.96
CA LEU A 395 -9.54 13.90 -13.35
C LEU A 395 -10.03 15.35 -13.46
N LYS A 396 -9.56 16.09 -14.47
CA LYS A 396 -9.90 17.52 -14.63
C LYS A 396 -11.40 17.78 -14.78
N ARG A 397 -12.15 16.79 -15.29
CA ARG A 397 -13.60 16.90 -15.51
C ARG A 397 -14.44 16.37 -14.35
N THR A 398 -13.81 15.95 -13.24
CA THR A 398 -14.55 15.50 -12.06
C THR A 398 -15.41 16.63 -11.50
N GLU A 399 -16.68 16.32 -11.29
CA GLU A 399 -17.67 17.17 -10.62
C GLU A 399 -17.96 16.56 -9.24
N TYR A 400 -17.59 17.27 -8.18
CA TYR A 400 -17.91 16.84 -6.83
C TYR A 400 -19.34 17.21 -6.49
N LYS A 401 -20.17 16.21 -6.20
CA LYS A 401 -21.59 16.38 -5.85
C LYS A 401 -21.85 15.85 -4.44
N LYS A 402 -22.67 16.58 -3.66
CA LYS A 402 -23.10 16.16 -2.33
C LYS A 402 -24.34 15.29 -2.44
N LEU A 403 -24.25 14.09 -1.91
CA LEU A 403 -25.35 13.15 -1.76
C LEU A 403 -25.77 13.17 -0.29
N TYR A 404 -26.80 13.97 0.03
CA TYR A 404 -27.26 14.18 1.40
C TYR A 404 -28.01 12.95 1.93
N LEU A 405 -27.71 12.59 3.18
CA LEU A 405 -28.26 11.45 3.88
C LEU A 405 -29.58 11.84 4.58
N ASN A 406 -30.53 10.91 4.67
CA ASN A 406 -31.79 11.11 5.36
C ASN A 406 -32.03 9.98 6.39
N ALA A 407 -31.86 10.29 7.66
CA ALA A 407 -32.05 9.34 8.74
C ALA A 407 -33.53 8.95 8.98
N ALA A 408 -34.48 9.74 8.45
CA ALA A 408 -35.90 9.43 8.62
C ALA A 408 -36.35 8.16 7.87
N ASP A 409 -35.69 7.84 6.75
CA ASP A 409 -36.10 6.71 5.89
C ASP A 409 -34.93 5.89 5.31
N GLY A 410 -33.67 6.28 5.63
CA GLY A 410 -32.47 5.61 5.11
C GLY A 410 -32.19 5.91 3.62
N SER A 411 -32.82 6.93 3.06
CA SER A 411 -32.55 7.38 1.69
C SER A 411 -31.37 8.34 1.61
N ALA A 412 -30.90 8.58 0.39
CA ALA A 412 -29.97 9.67 0.09
C ALA A 412 -30.42 10.41 -1.19
N SER A 413 -30.15 11.71 -1.28
CA SER A 413 -30.54 12.55 -2.41
C SER A 413 -29.58 13.71 -2.64
N PHE A 414 -29.67 14.38 -3.80
CA PHE A 414 -28.87 15.58 -4.08
C PHE A 414 -29.44 16.87 -3.42
N GLU A 415 -30.54 16.75 -2.68
CA GLU A 415 -31.14 17.84 -1.92
C GLU A 415 -31.07 17.53 -0.42
N ASN A 416 -30.64 18.52 0.39
CA ASN A 416 -30.61 18.35 1.82
C ASN A 416 -32.04 18.23 2.37
N PRO A 417 -32.38 17.18 3.15
CA PRO A 417 -33.68 17.06 3.78
C PRO A 417 -34.00 18.30 4.64
N ALA A 418 -35.17 18.90 4.43
CA ALA A 418 -35.54 20.10 5.19
C ALA A 418 -35.84 19.83 6.67
N THR A 419 -36.24 18.59 6.97
CA THR A 419 -36.56 18.15 8.36
C THR A 419 -35.40 17.43 8.97
N GLU A 420 -35.03 17.82 10.17
CA GLU A 420 -34.02 17.13 10.96
C GLU A 420 -34.50 15.74 11.38
N ALA A 421 -33.61 14.79 11.29
CA ALA A 421 -33.81 13.42 11.71
C ALA A 421 -32.50 12.83 12.27
N GLU A 422 -32.62 11.81 13.09
CA GLU A 422 -31.49 11.06 13.62
C GLU A 422 -31.67 9.56 13.45
N VAL A 423 -30.58 8.84 13.34
CA VAL A 423 -30.53 7.38 13.46
C VAL A 423 -29.57 7.00 14.57
N VAL A 424 -30.04 6.12 15.46
CA VAL A 424 -29.26 5.59 16.59
C VAL A 424 -28.97 4.13 16.35
N TYR A 425 -27.72 3.71 16.56
CA TYR A 425 -27.33 2.29 16.41
C TYR A 425 -26.26 1.89 17.44
N ASP A 426 -26.27 0.62 17.82
CA ASP A 426 -25.24 0.01 18.64
C ASP A 426 -23.98 -0.27 17.80
N PRO A 427 -22.84 0.42 18.04
CA PRO A 427 -21.62 0.24 17.26
C PRO A 427 -21.03 -1.18 17.32
N LYS A 428 -21.36 -1.95 18.36
CA LYS A 428 -20.83 -3.30 18.58
C LYS A 428 -21.54 -4.36 17.72
N THR A 429 -22.82 -4.15 17.45
CA THR A 429 -23.69 -5.18 16.84
C THR A 429 -24.40 -4.73 15.57
N GLU A 430 -24.67 -3.44 15.41
CA GLU A 430 -25.49 -2.89 14.34
C GLU A 430 -24.69 -2.10 13.31
N THR A 431 -25.33 -1.75 12.22
CA THR A 431 -24.89 -0.82 11.18
C THR A 431 -26.06 0.05 10.74
N THR A 432 -25.77 1.23 10.20
CA THR A 432 -26.78 2.04 9.54
C THR A 432 -26.47 2.23 8.06
N THR A 433 -27.50 2.40 7.23
CA THR A 433 -27.33 2.49 5.78
C THR A 433 -28.14 3.62 5.18
N PHE A 434 -27.59 4.21 4.09
CA PHE A 434 -28.27 5.23 3.30
C PHE A 434 -28.15 4.90 1.83
N THR A 435 -29.25 4.90 1.09
CA THR A 435 -29.30 4.38 -0.28
C THR A 435 -29.78 5.45 -1.26
N TYR A 436 -29.05 5.58 -2.38
CA TYR A 436 -29.43 6.40 -3.53
C TYR A 436 -29.59 5.55 -4.78
N GLN A 437 -30.68 5.71 -5.52
CA GLN A 437 -30.89 5.04 -6.80
C GLN A 437 -30.60 6.00 -7.94
N PHE A 438 -29.70 5.60 -8.85
CA PHE A 438 -29.30 6.42 -9.98
C PHE A 438 -30.40 6.52 -11.03
N THR A 439 -30.70 7.73 -11.47
CA THR A 439 -31.68 8.03 -12.52
C THR A 439 -31.07 8.06 -13.92
N GLU A 440 -29.75 8.06 -14.00
CA GLU A 440 -28.94 8.04 -15.22
C GLU A 440 -27.64 7.25 -14.99
N ASP A 441 -27.01 6.80 -16.07
CA ASP A 441 -25.72 6.16 -16.03
C ASP A 441 -24.68 7.11 -15.44
N THR A 442 -23.94 6.66 -14.42
CA THR A 442 -23.06 7.53 -13.64
C THR A 442 -21.73 6.84 -13.33
N GLU A 443 -20.63 7.49 -13.68
CA GLU A 443 -19.28 7.10 -13.24
C GLU A 443 -18.89 7.88 -11.99
N ILE A 444 -18.39 7.16 -10.97
CA ILE A 444 -17.78 7.71 -9.77
C ILE A 444 -16.33 7.27 -9.75
N THR A 445 -15.41 8.21 -10.01
CA THR A 445 -13.97 7.93 -10.07
C THR A 445 -13.19 9.05 -9.40
N GLY A 446 -12.54 8.74 -8.27
CA GLY A 446 -11.74 9.69 -7.52
C GLY A 446 -11.83 9.50 -6.00
N PHE A 447 -11.48 10.56 -5.28
CA PHE A 447 -11.58 10.62 -3.83
C PHE A 447 -13.01 10.93 -3.41
N MET A 448 -13.50 10.26 -2.37
CA MET A 448 -14.77 10.57 -1.72
C MET A 448 -14.54 11.09 -0.32
N LYS A 449 -15.51 11.83 0.18
CA LYS A 449 -15.53 12.34 1.55
C LYS A 449 -16.91 12.15 2.16
N LEU A 450 -16.98 11.56 3.35
CA LEU A 450 -18.22 11.46 4.10
C LEU A 450 -18.21 12.51 5.21
N HIS A 451 -19.10 13.49 5.08
CA HIS A 451 -19.36 14.50 6.12
C HIS A 451 -20.53 14.05 6.97
N LEU A 452 -20.34 13.98 8.28
CA LEU A 452 -21.37 13.58 9.24
C LEU A 452 -21.46 14.56 10.41
N ASN A 453 -22.68 14.80 10.88
CA ASN A 453 -22.95 15.38 12.18
C ASN A 453 -23.24 14.24 13.14
N VAL A 454 -22.31 13.95 14.07
CA VAL A 454 -22.35 12.77 14.92
C VAL A 454 -22.46 13.12 16.40
N GLU A 455 -23.09 12.22 17.15
CA GLU A 455 -23.23 12.28 18.60
C GLU A 455 -22.91 10.90 19.17
N CYS A 456 -22.21 10.85 20.31
CA CYS A 456 -22.05 9.61 21.07
C CYS A 456 -22.83 9.70 22.38
N ARG A 457 -23.89 8.91 22.53
CA ARG A 457 -24.70 8.87 23.76
C ARG A 457 -24.14 7.87 24.74
N GLY A 458 -23.67 8.37 25.88
CA GLY A 458 -23.16 7.54 26.98
C GLY A 458 -21.64 7.32 26.96
N TYR A 459 -20.93 7.87 25.99
CA TYR A 459 -19.47 7.83 25.92
C TYR A 459 -18.91 9.10 25.26
N ASP A 460 -17.59 9.30 25.30
CA ASP A 460 -16.93 10.53 24.85
C ASP A 460 -16.12 10.34 23.53
N ASN A 461 -16.26 9.20 22.89
CA ASN A 461 -15.61 8.91 21.60
C ASN A 461 -16.47 7.96 20.75
N MET A 462 -16.19 7.94 19.45
CA MET A 462 -16.76 6.96 18.52
C MET A 462 -15.82 6.70 17.35
N ASP A 463 -15.75 5.45 16.93
CA ASP A 463 -15.00 5.02 15.76
C ASP A 463 -15.96 4.74 14.59
N LEU A 464 -15.64 5.27 13.43
CA LEU A 464 -16.44 5.14 12.21
C LEU A 464 -15.70 4.29 11.18
N PHE A 465 -16.40 3.32 10.63
CA PHE A 465 -15.97 2.44 9.55
C PHE A 465 -16.98 2.48 8.40
N PRO A 466 -17.05 3.58 7.65
CA PRO A 466 -17.95 3.67 6.52
C PRO A 466 -17.37 2.97 5.27
N TRP A 467 -18.27 2.42 4.45
CA TRP A 467 -17.92 1.98 3.09
C TRP A 467 -19.08 2.18 2.12
N VAL A 468 -18.76 2.20 0.83
CA VAL A 468 -19.72 2.38 -0.26
C VAL A 468 -19.81 1.10 -1.06
N ILE A 469 -21.02 0.58 -1.20
CA ILE A 469 -21.31 -0.60 -2.02
C ILE A 469 -22.22 -0.27 -3.18
N LYS A 470 -22.18 -1.13 -4.19
CA LYS A 470 -23.11 -1.10 -5.33
C LYS A 470 -24.18 -2.18 -5.11
N LEU A 471 -25.43 -1.78 -5.30
CA LEU A 471 -26.55 -2.70 -5.41
C LEU A 471 -27.10 -2.64 -6.84
N ASP A 472 -27.66 -3.76 -7.32
CA ASP A 472 -28.38 -3.78 -8.57
C ASP A 472 -29.72 -3.04 -8.45
N LYS A 473 -30.50 -3.00 -9.54
CA LYS A 473 -31.81 -2.35 -9.57
C LYS A 473 -32.86 -2.98 -8.62
N ASP A 474 -32.63 -4.23 -8.23
CA ASP A 474 -33.53 -5.01 -7.37
C ASP A 474 -33.02 -5.00 -5.89
N GLY A 475 -31.93 -4.26 -5.61
CA GLY A 475 -31.35 -4.10 -4.27
C GLY A 475 -30.38 -5.20 -3.85
N ASN A 476 -29.96 -6.09 -4.76
CA ASN A 476 -28.99 -7.13 -4.45
C ASN A 476 -27.56 -6.58 -4.51
N TYR A 477 -26.71 -7.03 -3.60
CA TYR A 477 -25.31 -6.63 -3.57
C TYR A 477 -24.55 -7.10 -4.82
N VAL A 478 -23.84 -6.17 -5.47
CA VAL A 478 -22.94 -6.44 -6.60
C VAL A 478 -21.50 -6.25 -6.16
N PRO A 479 -20.80 -7.30 -5.69
CA PRO A 479 -19.42 -7.18 -5.26
C PRO A 479 -18.46 -6.95 -6.43
N ILE A 480 -17.30 -6.41 -6.14
CA ILE A 480 -16.12 -6.58 -6.98
C ILE A 480 -15.46 -7.89 -6.54
N ARG A 481 -15.09 -8.76 -7.46
CA ARG A 481 -14.33 -9.97 -7.14
C ARG A 481 -12.87 -9.80 -7.46
N VAL A 482 -12.05 -10.18 -6.51
CA VAL A 482 -10.58 -10.13 -6.60
C VAL A 482 -10.04 -11.45 -6.10
N MET A 483 -9.24 -12.15 -6.90
CA MET A 483 -8.71 -13.48 -6.56
C MET A 483 -9.78 -14.45 -6.04
N GLY A 484 -11.01 -14.34 -6.60
CA GLY A 484 -12.13 -15.21 -6.24
C GLY A 484 -12.96 -14.77 -5.03
N ALA A 485 -12.48 -13.85 -4.20
CA ALA A 485 -13.21 -13.34 -3.04
C ALA A 485 -13.91 -12.01 -3.31
N PRO A 486 -15.02 -11.68 -2.63
CA PRO A 486 -15.68 -10.39 -2.73
C PRO A 486 -14.86 -9.32 -2.00
N TYR A 487 -14.65 -8.18 -2.67
CA TYR A 487 -14.04 -6.99 -2.09
C TYR A 487 -15.14 -5.96 -1.75
N ARG A 488 -15.01 -5.28 -0.61
CA ARG A 488 -16.07 -4.41 -0.07
C ARG A 488 -16.38 -3.16 -0.91
N GLY A 489 -15.45 -2.65 -1.70
CA GLY A 489 -15.57 -1.38 -2.41
C GLY A 489 -14.79 -0.26 -1.73
N ALA A 490 -15.21 1.00 -1.90
CA ALA A 490 -14.57 2.15 -1.27
C ALA A 490 -14.84 2.19 0.24
N TRP A 491 -13.84 2.48 1.03
CA TRP A 491 -13.91 2.47 2.49
C TRP A 491 -13.17 3.66 3.09
N GLY A 492 -13.48 3.95 4.35
CA GLY A 492 -12.81 4.97 5.15
C GLY A 492 -12.78 4.60 6.62
N PHE A 493 -12.02 5.38 7.38
CA PHE A 493 -11.86 5.20 8.83
C PHE A 493 -11.80 6.56 9.51
N LEU A 494 -12.39 6.68 10.69
CA LEU A 494 -12.16 7.83 11.55
C LEU A 494 -12.49 7.50 13.01
N ARG A 495 -11.56 7.75 13.91
CA ARG A 495 -11.81 7.97 15.32
C ARG A 495 -12.22 9.44 15.50
N CYS A 496 -13.43 9.71 15.98
CA CYS A 496 -13.98 11.07 16.01
C CYS A 496 -13.17 12.04 16.89
N SER A 497 -12.45 11.56 17.90
CA SER A 497 -11.49 12.39 18.66
C SER A 497 -10.29 12.84 17.83
N HIS A 498 -10.02 12.24 16.67
CA HIS A 498 -8.96 12.60 15.73
C HIS A 498 -9.45 13.44 14.54
N ARG A 499 -10.59 14.12 14.65
CA ARG A 499 -11.23 14.89 13.58
C ARG A 499 -10.46 16.13 13.10
N ASP A 500 -9.44 16.57 13.84
CA ASP A 500 -8.61 17.74 13.47
C ASP A 500 -7.86 17.49 12.14
N LEU A 501 -7.94 18.47 11.24
CA LEU A 501 -7.37 18.35 9.89
C LEU A 501 -5.93 18.86 9.79
N ASP A 502 -5.10 18.15 9.07
CA ASP A 502 -3.81 18.65 8.59
C ASP A 502 -4.02 19.60 7.40
N LEU A 503 -4.12 20.90 7.67
CA LEU A 503 -4.41 21.92 6.66
C LEU A 503 -3.35 22.02 5.55
N LYS A 504 -2.17 21.42 5.75
CA LYS A 504 -1.13 21.36 4.72
C LYS A 504 -1.47 20.34 3.64
N TYR A 505 -2.17 19.26 4.02
CA TYR A 505 -2.43 18.13 3.14
C TYR A 505 -3.92 17.94 2.82
N ALA A 506 -4.82 18.41 3.67
CA ALA A 506 -6.26 18.36 3.44
C ALA A 506 -6.70 19.21 2.23
N SER A 507 -7.79 18.79 1.61
CA SER A 507 -8.47 19.49 0.52
C SER A 507 -9.98 19.29 0.64
N ASP A 508 -10.75 19.99 -0.18
CA ASP A 508 -12.23 19.89 -0.16
C ASP A 508 -12.76 18.47 -0.42
N PHE A 509 -11.97 17.64 -1.10
CA PHE A 509 -12.35 16.26 -1.44
C PHE A 509 -11.56 15.18 -0.69
N GLN A 510 -10.54 15.54 0.06
CA GLN A 510 -9.71 14.61 0.83
C GLN A 510 -9.37 15.24 2.19
N PRO A 511 -10.11 14.90 3.25
CA PRO A 511 -9.86 15.38 4.60
C PRO A 511 -8.71 14.58 5.23
N VAL A 512 -7.49 15.09 5.13
CA VAL A 512 -6.32 14.48 5.78
C VAL A 512 -6.27 14.95 7.23
N HIS A 513 -6.32 14.03 8.18
CA HIS A 513 -6.30 14.36 9.62
C HIS A 513 -4.88 14.53 10.14
N SER A 514 -4.71 15.43 11.13
CA SER A 514 -3.41 15.72 11.73
C SER A 514 -2.92 14.58 12.62
N HIS A 515 -3.82 14.01 13.38
CA HIS A 515 -3.57 13.01 14.45
C HIS A 515 -2.57 13.47 15.52
N GLU A 516 -2.29 14.77 15.62
CA GLU A 516 -1.34 15.33 16.60
C GLU A 516 -1.98 15.49 17.98
N LYS A 517 -3.30 15.43 18.09
CA LYS A 517 -4.07 15.55 19.34
C LYS A 517 -5.36 14.74 19.28
N GLU A 518 -5.87 14.40 20.44
CA GLU A 518 -7.23 13.91 20.63
C GLU A 518 -8.15 15.03 21.12
N GLU A 519 -9.31 15.19 20.49
CA GLU A 519 -10.39 16.09 20.91
C GLU A 519 -11.64 15.26 21.21
N ARG A 520 -11.70 14.73 22.44
CA ARG A 520 -12.83 13.91 22.87
C ARG A 520 -14.12 14.72 22.89
N MET A 521 -15.20 14.07 22.53
CA MET A 521 -16.55 14.65 22.50
C MET A 521 -17.09 14.74 23.93
N GLN A 522 -18.02 15.67 24.17
CA GLN A 522 -18.84 15.57 25.38
C GLN A 522 -20.00 14.61 25.09
N PRO A 523 -20.40 13.74 26.03
CA PRO A 523 -21.56 12.89 25.85
C PRO A 523 -22.83 13.70 25.50
N GLY A 524 -23.44 13.40 24.34
CA GLY A 524 -24.59 14.14 23.82
C GLY A 524 -24.23 15.40 23.01
N GLU A 525 -22.95 15.70 22.79
CA GLU A 525 -22.51 16.79 21.92
C GLU A 525 -22.58 16.34 20.46
N ILE A 526 -23.20 17.15 19.61
CA ILE A 526 -23.19 16.93 18.15
C ILE A 526 -21.97 17.63 17.57
N VAL A 527 -21.08 16.86 16.93
CA VAL A 527 -19.87 17.38 16.30
C VAL A 527 -19.81 17.03 14.81
N PRO A 528 -19.37 17.96 13.94
CA PRO A 528 -19.13 17.65 12.54
C PRO A 528 -17.80 16.89 12.38
N VAL A 529 -17.83 15.87 11.54
CA VAL A 529 -16.63 15.10 11.17
C VAL A 529 -16.59 14.86 9.68
N ASP A 530 -15.39 14.85 9.10
CA ASP A 530 -15.12 14.49 7.72
C ASP A 530 -14.32 13.20 7.67
N VAL A 531 -14.83 12.14 7.07
CA VAL A 531 -14.13 10.85 6.92
C VAL A 531 -13.49 10.77 5.54
N GLU A 532 -12.17 10.54 5.50
CA GLU A 532 -11.44 10.26 4.27
C GLU A 532 -11.80 8.86 3.76
N PHE A 533 -12.20 8.77 2.49
CA PHE A 533 -12.28 7.49 1.78
C PHE A 533 -11.06 7.29 0.90
N TYR A 534 -10.62 6.07 0.80
CA TYR A 534 -9.64 5.70 -0.22
C TYR A 534 -10.24 5.92 -1.61
N PRO A 535 -9.45 6.41 -2.59
CA PRO A 535 -9.96 6.66 -3.93
C PRO A 535 -10.49 5.39 -4.56
N HIS A 536 -11.52 5.52 -5.40
CA HIS A 536 -12.19 4.40 -6.02
C HIS A 536 -12.62 4.74 -7.43
N SER A 537 -12.92 3.72 -8.25
CA SER A 537 -13.42 3.89 -9.61
C SER A 537 -14.48 2.84 -9.89
N ARG A 538 -15.73 3.28 -10.08
CA ARG A 538 -16.84 2.39 -10.38
C ARG A 538 -17.90 3.07 -11.21
N PHE A 539 -18.61 2.28 -12.01
CA PHE A 539 -19.73 2.70 -12.83
C PHE A 539 -21.06 2.16 -12.26
N TRP A 540 -22.10 3.00 -12.29
CA TRP A 540 -23.47 2.65 -11.94
C TRP A 540 -24.36 2.87 -13.15
N HIS A 541 -25.10 1.84 -13.56
CA HIS A 541 -26.12 1.96 -14.58
C HIS A 541 -27.40 2.57 -14.01
N LYS A 542 -28.19 3.20 -14.88
CA LYS A 542 -29.52 3.71 -14.50
C LYS A 542 -30.35 2.63 -13.80
N GLY A 543 -30.90 2.96 -12.65
CA GLY A 543 -31.65 2.07 -11.77
C GLY A 543 -30.85 1.30 -10.75
N GLU A 544 -29.52 1.22 -10.88
CA GLU A 544 -28.65 0.66 -9.84
C GLU A 544 -28.51 1.62 -8.66
N GLN A 545 -28.07 1.11 -7.52
CA GLN A 545 -28.08 1.87 -6.29
C GLN A 545 -26.68 1.97 -5.69
N LEU A 546 -26.37 3.12 -5.11
CA LEU A 546 -25.23 3.34 -4.23
C LEU A 546 -25.74 3.27 -2.80
N GLN A 547 -25.13 2.44 -1.98
CA GLN A 547 -25.42 2.39 -0.55
C GLN A 547 -24.19 2.76 0.26
N VAL A 548 -24.34 3.75 1.13
CA VAL A 548 -23.39 4.08 2.19
C VAL A 548 -23.72 3.20 3.39
N VAL A 549 -22.77 2.42 3.86
CA VAL A 549 -22.92 1.62 5.08
C VAL A 549 -21.97 2.18 6.14
N ILE A 550 -22.45 2.39 7.35
CA ILE A 550 -21.66 2.95 8.46
C ILE A 550 -21.74 2.00 9.64
N ALA A 551 -20.59 1.60 10.15
CA ALA A 551 -20.44 0.74 11.34
C ALA A 551 -19.55 1.41 12.38
N GLY A 552 -19.61 0.96 13.62
CA GLY A 552 -18.69 1.33 14.70
C GLY A 552 -17.54 0.33 14.88
N ARG A 553 -17.40 -0.64 13.98
CA ARG A 553 -16.39 -1.68 14.01
C ARG A 553 -15.98 -2.06 12.59
N PHE A 554 -14.78 -2.60 12.44
CA PHE A 554 -14.35 -3.19 11.17
C PHE A 554 -15.13 -4.49 10.93
N ILE A 555 -15.88 -4.54 9.82
CA ILE A 555 -16.61 -5.74 9.40
C ILE A 555 -15.74 -6.50 8.42
N LYS A 556 -15.21 -7.65 8.84
CA LYS A 556 -14.40 -8.51 8.00
C LYS A 556 -15.23 -9.09 6.85
N THR A 557 -14.63 -9.20 5.69
CA THR A 557 -15.19 -9.91 4.53
C THR A 557 -14.46 -11.26 4.38
N GLU A 558 -14.77 -12.00 3.32
CA GLU A 558 -14.02 -13.22 2.95
C GLU A 558 -12.66 -12.88 2.30
N TRP A 559 -12.33 -11.62 2.17
CA TRP A 559 -11.06 -11.17 1.63
C TRP A 559 -9.93 -11.49 2.61
N PHE A 560 -8.84 -12.13 2.12
CA PHE A 560 -7.79 -12.65 3.00
C PHE A 560 -7.09 -11.56 3.83
N HIS A 561 -6.87 -10.37 3.29
CA HIS A 561 -6.31 -9.26 4.07
C HIS A 561 -7.20 -8.76 5.21
N ASP A 562 -8.49 -9.03 5.17
CA ASP A 562 -9.39 -8.66 6.27
C ASP A 562 -9.17 -9.56 7.51
N THR A 563 -8.57 -10.73 7.35
CA THR A 563 -8.37 -11.69 8.46
C THR A 563 -7.44 -11.13 9.53
N ASP A 564 -6.40 -10.41 9.11
CA ASP A 564 -5.37 -9.84 9.99
C ASP A 564 -5.72 -8.43 10.46
N MET A 565 -6.77 -7.81 9.90
CA MET A 565 -7.25 -6.52 10.33
C MET A 565 -8.06 -6.64 11.61
N ASN A 566 -7.52 -6.15 12.72
CA ASN A 566 -8.17 -6.18 14.03
C ASN A 566 -8.03 -4.81 14.72
N HIS A 567 -8.77 -3.84 14.18
CA HIS A 567 -8.76 -2.48 14.67
C HIS A 567 -9.25 -2.38 16.12
N GLN A 568 -8.44 -1.77 16.97
CA GLN A 568 -8.78 -1.57 18.38
C GLN A 568 -9.68 -0.35 18.53
N THR A 569 -10.99 -0.58 18.64
CA THR A 569 -12.01 0.47 18.74
C THR A 569 -12.07 1.09 20.12
N ASP A 570 -12.47 2.37 20.16
CA ASP A 570 -12.74 3.16 21.39
C ASP A 570 -14.16 3.74 21.32
N ASN A 571 -15.16 2.86 21.44
CA ASN A 571 -16.58 3.22 21.46
C ASN A 571 -17.20 3.15 22.87
N GLY A 572 -16.50 2.60 23.84
CA GLY A 572 -17.03 2.32 25.18
C GLY A 572 -18.35 1.55 25.15
N ASP A 573 -19.32 2.02 25.91
CA ASP A 573 -20.72 1.56 25.87
C ASP A 573 -21.66 2.61 25.25
N GLY A 574 -21.10 3.54 24.45
CA GLY A 574 -21.84 4.60 23.80
C GLY A 574 -22.68 4.11 22.63
N MET A 575 -23.88 4.68 22.47
CA MET A 575 -24.68 4.53 21.25
C MET A 575 -24.25 5.57 20.23
N HIS A 576 -24.05 5.18 19.00
CA HIS A 576 -23.73 6.08 17.91
C HIS A 576 -25.00 6.71 17.33
N VAL A 577 -24.95 8.00 17.08
CA VAL A 577 -26.05 8.77 16.48
C VAL A 577 -25.53 9.54 15.29
N ILE A 578 -26.25 9.49 14.19
CA ILE A 578 -26.01 10.31 13.00
C ILE A 578 -27.21 11.23 12.84
N HIS A 579 -26.96 12.53 12.84
CA HIS A 579 -27.95 13.58 12.59
C HIS A 579 -27.94 13.98 11.11
N THR A 580 -29.12 14.21 10.54
CA THR A 580 -29.30 14.57 9.13
C THR A 580 -30.40 15.61 8.95
N GLY A 581 -30.34 16.36 7.88
CA GLY A 581 -31.36 17.34 7.51
C GLY A 581 -31.26 18.67 8.28
N GLY A 582 -31.98 19.69 7.81
CA GLY A 582 -31.95 21.02 8.41
C GLY A 582 -30.54 21.59 8.51
N GLU A 583 -30.09 21.91 9.73
CA GLU A 583 -28.75 22.40 10.02
C GLU A 583 -27.69 21.29 10.06
N HIS A 584 -28.10 20.01 10.11
CA HIS A 584 -27.22 18.84 10.15
C HIS A 584 -27.06 18.22 8.76
N ASP A 585 -26.31 18.90 7.87
CA ASP A 585 -26.14 18.55 6.47
C ASP A 585 -25.19 17.35 6.24
N SER A 586 -25.46 16.20 6.83
CA SER A 586 -24.67 14.98 6.63
C SER A 586 -24.79 14.48 5.18
N TYR A 587 -23.63 14.24 4.51
CA TYR A 587 -23.60 13.87 3.08
C TYR A 587 -22.35 13.04 2.72
N LEU A 588 -22.48 12.22 1.68
CA LEU A 588 -21.36 11.66 0.93
C LEU A 588 -21.04 12.59 -0.25
N GLN A 589 -19.82 13.13 -0.31
CA GLN A 589 -19.34 13.84 -1.48
C GLN A 589 -18.76 12.84 -2.47
N ILE A 590 -19.36 12.74 -3.65
CA ILE A 590 -18.99 11.80 -4.70
C ILE A 590 -18.30 12.50 -5.88
N PRO A 591 -17.22 11.91 -6.45
CA PRO A 591 -16.52 12.41 -7.64
C PRO A 591 -17.21 11.91 -8.91
N VAL A 592 -18.26 12.58 -9.35
CA VAL A 592 -18.96 12.26 -10.60
C VAL A 592 -18.10 12.65 -11.80
N VAL A 593 -17.91 11.72 -12.73
CA VAL A 593 -17.10 11.94 -13.92
C VAL A 593 -18.01 11.98 -15.14
N PRO A 594 -18.25 13.17 -15.72
CA PRO A 594 -19.02 13.27 -16.97
C PRO A 594 -18.35 12.48 -18.11
N PRO A 595 -19.12 11.94 -19.06
CA PRO A 595 -18.56 11.25 -20.22
C PRO A 595 -17.54 12.14 -20.94
N LYS A 596 -16.43 11.54 -21.40
CA LYS A 596 -15.41 12.27 -22.16
C LYS A 596 -15.92 12.77 -23.51
N TYR A 597 -16.88 12.05 -24.07
CA TYR A 597 -17.58 12.39 -25.31
C TYR A 597 -19.08 12.26 -25.10
N GLN A 598 -19.83 13.17 -25.69
CA GLN A 598 -21.30 13.05 -25.72
C GLN A 598 -21.71 12.03 -26.77
N VAL A 599 -22.85 11.39 -26.58
CA VAL A 599 -23.45 10.49 -27.58
C VAL A 599 -23.71 11.29 -28.87
N GLY A 600 -23.07 10.88 -29.96
CA GLY A 600 -23.11 11.59 -31.24
C GLY A 600 -21.83 12.31 -31.62
N ASP A 601 -20.93 12.58 -30.67
CA ASP A 601 -19.61 13.17 -30.96
C ASP A 601 -18.57 12.12 -31.31
N TYR A 602 -18.86 10.86 -31.01
CA TYR A 602 -17.99 9.73 -31.27
C TYR A 602 -18.37 9.03 -32.57
N VAL A 603 -17.58 9.24 -33.59
CA VAL A 603 -17.64 8.44 -34.83
C VAL A 603 -16.59 7.35 -34.71
N TYR A 604 -17.04 6.14 -34.39
CA TYR A 604 -16.19 4.95 -34.50
C TYR A 604 -15.82 4.77 -35.99
N ARG A 605 -14.55 5.05 -36.31
CA ARG A 605 -13.99 4.66 -37.58
C ARG A 605 -13.24 3.35 -37.35
N GLY A 606 -13.90 2.24 -37.68
CA GLY A 606 -13.31 0.91 -37.65
C GLY A 606 -12.09 0.78 -38.54
#